data_d35649074788916970ee4ab96258709c
#
_entry.id   d35649074788916970ee4ab96258709c
#
_cell.length_a   1.000
_cell.length_b   1.000
_cell.length_c   1.000
_cell.angle_alpha   90.00
_cell.angle_beta   90.00
_cell.angle_gamma   90.00
#
_symmetry.space_group_name_H-M   'P 1'
#
loop_
_entity.id
_entity.type
_entity.pdbx_description
1 polymer ?
#
loop_
_entity_poly.entity_id
_entity_poly.type
_entity_poly.pdbx_seq_one_letter_code
_entity_poly.pdbx_strand_id
1 'polypeptide(L)'
;MAALMTRRFAQIPEITKLMEECQSMGIKTLGPDVNESYRVFGVNEHGEIRFGLSAIKGMGAPAADAIVAERLKNGPYKSIFDFAERVDYSSVNRKAFETLALSGGFDSFGIRREQFFGKNNKGETFLDTLVRYGQLFQQEQHEAANSLFGGTEAIEIATPPIPDAESWSTIERLNRERELVGIYLSAHPLDEYSIILNSLCNTHCSELGDKQELAKKEDVVLGGIITGVRSKFTKTGKPCGFVTLEDFEGSGELALFGEDWGKWRGIM
;
A
#
# COMPACT_ATOMS: atom_id res chain seq x y z
N MET A 1 6.06 -10.74 17.82
CA MET A 1 5.93 -9.53 16.96
C MET A 1 4.56 -9.45 16.29
N ALA A 2 4.08 -10.39 15.47
CA ALA A 2 2.77 -10.32 14.80
C ALA A 2 1.59 -10.02 15.76
N ALA A 3 1.54 -10.63 16.94
CA ALA A 3 0.51 -10.35 17.94
C ALA A 3 0.57 -8.91 18.51
N LEU A 4 1.75 -8.33 18.62
CA LEU A 4 1.93 -6.92 19.02
C LEU A 4 1.45 -5.98 17.92
N MET A 5 1.82 -6.23 16.67
CA MET A 5 1.33 -5.47 15.51
C MET A 5 -0.20 -5.54 15.41
N THR A 6 -0.79 -6.72 15.64
CA THR A 6 -2.25 -6.89 15.67
C THR A 6 -2.93 -6.03 16.73
N ARG A 7 -2.33 -5.91 17.91
CA ARG A 7 -2.87 -5.05 18.98
C ARG A 7 -2.77 -3.56 18.67
N ARG A 8 -1.84 -3.18 17.81
CA ARG A 8 -1.47 -1.81 17.51
C ARG A 8 -1.77 -1.38 16.07
N PHE A 9 -2.55 -2.18 15.33
CA PHE A 9 -2.78 -1.97 13.89
C PHE A 9 -3.34 -0.57 13.54
N ALA A 10 -4.04 0.09 14.46
CA ALA A 10 -4.52 1.45 14.29
C ALA A 10 -3.47 2.55 14.58
N GLN A 11 -2.29 2.18 15.08
CA GLN A 11 -1.21 3.09 15.48
C GLN A 11 -0.01 2.90 14.54
N ILE A 12 -0.08 3.50 13.36
CA ILE A 12 0.93 3.35 12.31
C ILE A 12 2.37 3.56 12.82
N PRO A 13 2.71 4.60 13.60
CA PRO A 13 4.07 4.80 14.10
C PRO A 13 4.58 3.64 14.97
N GLU A 14 3.69 2.96 15.69
CA GLU A 14 4.05 1.81 16.50
C GLU A 14 4.30 0.57 15.63
N ILE A 15 3.52 0.41 14.55
CA ILE A 15 3.75 -0.67 13.59
C ILE A 15 5.09 -0.47 12.88
N THR A 16 5.42 0.74 12.47
CA THR A 16 6.71 1.05 11.83
C THR A 16 7.87 0.63 12.74
N LYS A 17 7.86 1.04 14.02
CA LYS A 17 8.89 0.64 15.00
C LYS A 17 9.00 -0.88 15.17
N LEU A 18 7.85 -1.57 15.23
CA LEU A 18 7.84 -3.04 15.34
C LEU A 18 8.37 -3.73 14.08
N MET A 19 8.20 -3.12 12.91
CA MET A 19 8.76 -3.63 11.66
C MET A 19 10.27 -3.41 11.57
N GLU A 20 10.75 -2.24 11.98
CA GLU A 20 12.18 -1.95 12.11
C GLU A 20 12.86 -2.93 13.10
N GLU A 21 12.21 -3.20 14.24
CA GLU A 21 12.69 -4.21 15.17
C GLU A 21 12.70 -5.61 14.55
N CYS A 22 11.67 -5.99 13.78
CA CYS A 22 11.66 -7.25 13.02
C CYS A 22 12.84 -7.31 12.05
N GLN A 23 13.08 -6.25 11.30
CA GLN A 23 14.18 -6.18 10.34
C GLN A 23 15.53 -6.32 11.03
N SER A 24 15.75 -5.66 12.19
CA SER A 24 16.98 -5.79 12.98
C SER A 24 17.20 -7.22 13.52
N MET A 25 16.11 -7.96 13.75
CA MET A 25 16.12 -9.38 14.15
C MET A 25 16.22 -10.34 12.96
N GLY A 26 16.31 -9.85 11.71
CA GLY A 26 16.31 -10.68 10.50
C GLY A 26 14.96 -11.30 10.16
N ILE A 27 13.86 -10.82 10.75
CA ILE A 27 12.50 -11.28 10.48
C ILE A 27 11.91 -10.42 9.35
N LYS A 28 11.62 -11.04 8.23
CA LYS A 28 10.98 -10.34 7.10
C LYS A 28 9.51 -10.02 7.41
N THR A 29 9.10 -8.83 7.01
CA THR A 29 7.71 -8.39 7.00
C THR A 29 7.25 -8.25 5.56
N LEU A 30 6.18 -8.95 5.22
CA LEU A 30 5.65 -9.04 3.86
C LEU A 30 4.34 -8.27 3.74
N GLY A 31 4.10 -7.68 2.59
CA GLY A 31 2.86 -6.99 2.25
C GLY A 31 1.61 -7.89 2.32
N PRO A 32 0.41 -7.31 2.16
CA PRO A 32 -0.80 -8.09 2.10
C PRO A 32 -0.83 -8.98 0.86
N ASP A 33 -1.47 -10.14 0.97
CA ASP A 33 -1.72 -11.08 -0.12
C ASP A 33 -3.02 -11.83 0.16
N VAL A 34 -3.92 -11.92 -0.82
CA VAL A 34 -5.22 -12.59 -0.66
C VAL A 34 -5.09 -14.08 -0.40
N ASN A 35 -3.98 -14.70 -0.83
CA ASN A 35 -3.70 -16.11 -0.65
C ASN A 35 -2.96 -16.44 0.65
N GLU A 36 -2.29 -15.47 1.27
CA GLU A 36 -1.52 -15.73 2.49
C GLU A 36 -2.00 -14.96 3.72
N SER A 37 -2.48 -13.71 3.52
CA SER A 37 -2.90 -12.87 4.65
C SER A 37 -4.12 -13.43 5.38
N TYR A 38 -4.09 -13.28 6.69
CA TYR A 38 -5.28 -13.42 7.54
C TYR A 38 -5.89 -12.03 7.79
N ARG A 39 -7.00 -11.99 8.51
CA ARG A 39 -7.62 -10.73 8.93
C ARG A 39 -6.62 -9.84 9.68
N VAL A 40 -5.83 -10.44 10.56
CA VAL A 40 -4.81 -9.76 11.38
C VAL A 40 -3.41 -10.15 10.92
N PHE A 41 -2.37 -9.51 11.48
CA PHE A 41 -1.00 -9.92 11.21
C PHE A 41 -0.78 -11.38 11.56
N GLY A 42 -0.22 -12.14 10.64
CA GLY A 42 0.06 -13.56 10.77
C GLY A 42 1.53 -13.88 10.58
N VAL A 43 1.89 -15.13 10.82
CA VAL A 43 3.22 -15.66 10.50
C VAL A 43 3.00 -16.76 9.47
N ASN A 44 3.73 -16.71 8.36
CA ASN A 44 3.67 -17.73 7.32
C ASN A 44 4.54 -18.95 7.67
N GLU A 45 4.52 -19.97 6.82
CA GLU A 45 5.27 -21.22 7.01
C GLU A 45 6.80 -21.01 7.05
N HIS A 46 7.29 -19.89 6.50
CA HIS A 46 8.70 -19.51 6.49
C HIS A 46 9.12 -18.70 7.72
N GLY A 47 8.21 -18.44 8.66
CA GLY A 47 8.49 -17.62 9.85
C GLY A 47 8.46 -16.10 9.57
N GLU A 48 8.03 -15.68 8.38
CA GLU A 48 7.94 -14.28 7.99
C GLU A 48 6.58 -13.71 8.44
N ILE A 49 6.54 -12.42 8.80
CA ILE A 49 5.31 -11.75 9.21
C ILE A 49 4.58 -11.26 7.97
N ARG A 50 3.32 -11.69 7.82
CA ARG A 50 2.43 -11.25 6.74
C ARG A 50 1.47 -10.17 7.26
N PHE A 51 1.32 -9.09 6.48
CA PHE A 51 0.41 -7.98 6.78
C PHE A 51 -1.05 -8.44 6.80
N GLY A 52 -1.81 -8.03 7.82
CA GLY A 52 -3.22 -8.41 7.96
C GLY A 52 -4.12 -7.58 7.05
N LEU A 53 -5.12 -8.23 6.44
CA LEU A 53 -6.04 -7.54 5.52
C LEU A 53 -6.82 -6.39 6.19
N SER A 54 -7.25 -6.55 7.44
CA SER A 54 -7.98 -5.48 8.16
C SER A 54 -7.10 -4.31 8.59
N ALA A 55 -5.78 -4.43 8.50
CA ALA A 55 -4.88 -3.33 8.78
C ALA A 55 -4.72 -2.38 7.58
N ILE A 56 -5.22 -2.75 6.41
CA ILE A 56 -5.21 -1.92 5.20
C ILE A 56 -6.37 -0.91 5.32
N LYS A 57 -6.07 0.37 5.18
CA LYS A 57 -7.07 1.44 5.22
C LYS A 57 -8.14 1.27 4.13
N GLY A 58 -9.38 1.18 4.53
CA GLY A 58 -10.51 0.95 3.61
C GLY A 58 -10.89 -0.53 3.44
N MET A 59 -10.13 -1.46 4.03
CA MET A 59 -10.51 -2.88 4.12
C MET A 59 -11.27 -3.12 5.41
N GLY A 60 -12.57 -3.35 5.31
CA GLY A 60 -13.40 -3.70 6.47
C GLY A 60 -13.13 -5.12 6.98
N ALA A 61 -13.32 -5.32 8.29
CA ALA A 61 -13.19 -6.66 8.88
C ALA A 61 -14.11 -7.72 8.20
N PRO A 62 -15.37 -7.42 7.85
CA PRO A 62 -16.21 -8.38 7.14
C PRO A 62 -15.65 -8.83 5.80
N ALA A 63 -15.06 -7.89 5.01
CA ALA A 63 -14.44 -8.23 3.74
C ALA A 63 -13.19 -9.12 3.93
N ALA A 64 -12.35 -8.79 4.90
CA ALA A 64 -11.17 -9.60 5.23
C ALA A 64 -11.57 -11.00 5.69
N ASP A 65 -12.57 -11.12 6.56
CA ASP A 65 -13.08 -12.41 7.04
C ASP A 65 -13.67 -13.24 5.91
N ALA A 66 -14.46 -12.65 5.00
CA ALA A 66 -15.05 -13.33 3.86
C ALA A 66 -13.98 -13.88 2.90
N ILE A 67 -12.94 -13.09 2.58
CA ILE A 67 -11.83 -13.51 1.72
C ILE A 67 -11.09 -14.70 2.33
N VAL A 68 -10.77 -14.61 3.62
CA VAL A 68 -10.05 -15.67 4.34
C VAL A 68 -10.90 -16.94 4.45
N ALA A 69 -12.18 -16.82 4.82
CA ALA A 69 -13.09 -17.96 4.96
C ALA A 69 -13.27 -18.70 3.64
N GLU A 70 -13.47 -17.97 2.53
CA GLU A 70 -13.60 -18.56 1.19
C GLU A 70 -12.33 -19.32 0.79
N ARG A 71 -11.15 -18.73 0.99
CA ARG A 71 -9.87 -19.38 0.72
C ARG A 71 -9.66 -20.65 1.55
N LEU A 72 -9.99 -20.61 2.83
CA LEU A 72 -9.85 -21.78 3.73
C LEU A 72 -10.80 -22.91 3.37
N LYS A 73 -11.98 -22.58 2.85
CA LYS A 73 -13.00 -23.55 2.46
C LYS A 73 -12.71 -24.20 1.11
N ASN A 74 -12.33 -23.41 0.11
CA ASN A 74 -12.28 -23.84 -1.28
C ASN A 74 -10.86 -23.79 -1.87
N GLY A 75 -9.85 -23.55 -1.05
CA GLY A 75 -8.43 -23.49 -1.44
C GLY A 75 -8.01 -22.12 -1.95
N PRO A 76 -6.69 -21.94 -2.22
CA PRO A 76 -6.13 -20.68 -2.71
C PRO A 76 -6.81 -20.20 -3.98
N TYR A 77 -6.87 -18.88 -4.16
CA TYR A 77 -7.33 -18.28 -5.41
C TYR A 77 -6.27 -18.47 -6.50
N LYS A 78 -6.67 -19.01 -7.64
CA LYS A 78 -5.77 -19.37 -8.74
C LYS A 78 -5.43 -18.18 -9.64
N SER A 79 -6.34 -17.22 -9.73
CA SER A 79 -6.20 -16.00 -10.55
C SER A 79 -7.09 -14.90 -10.01
N ILE A 80 -6.94 -13.69 -10.56
CA ILE A 80 -7.83 -12.58 -10.25
C ILE A 80 -9.29 -12.86 -10.67
N PHE A 81 -9.49 -13.66 -11.71
CA PHE A 81 -10.81 -14.06 -12.17
C PHE A 81 -11.45 -15.04 -11.20
N ASP A 82 -10.71 -16.08 -10.79
CA ASP A 82 -11.14 -17.03 -9.76
C ASP A 82 -11.47 -16.31 -8.43
N PHE A 83 -10.68 -15.28 -8.06
CA PHE A 83 -11.01 -14.43 -6.92
C PHE A 83 -12.35 -13.70 -7.12
N ALA A 84 -12.56 -13.07 -8.29
CA ALA A 84 -13.79 -12.35 -8.58
C ALA A 84 -15.02 -13.28 -8.66
N GLU A 85 -14.87 -14.50 -9.13
CA GLU A 85 -15.93 -15.50 -9.23
C GLU A 85 -16.38 -16.04 -7.86
N ARG A 86 -15.48 -16.06 -6.87
CA ARG A 86 -15.68 -16.75 -5.59
C ARG A 86 -15.98 -15.85 -4.40
N VAL A 87 -15.59 -14.58 -4.44
CA VAL A 87 -15.77 -13.68 -3.28
C VAL A 87 -17.23 -13.34 -3.05
N ASP A 88 -17.59 -13.15 -1.79
CA ASP A 88 -18.90 -12.68 -1.38
C ASP A 88 -19.04 -11.17 -1.61
N TYR A 89 -19.76 -10.75 -2.65
CA TYR A 89 -19.97 -9.34 -2.99
C TYR A 89 -20.80 -8.56 -1.97
N SER A 90 -21.49 -9.22 -1.05
CA SER A 90 -22.17 -8.56 0.07
C SER A 90 -21.16 -7.97 1.06
N SER A 91 -19.99 -8.57 1.17
CA SER A 91 -18.91 -8.19 2.09
C SER A 91 -17.72 -7.54 1.34
N VAL A 92 -17.38 -8.05 0.16
CA VAL A 92 -16.23 -7.63 -0.65
C VAL A 92 -16.70 -6.74 -1.79
N ASN A 93 -16.84 -5.46 -1.53
CA ASN A 93 -17.31 -4.47 -2.50
C ASN A 93 -16.17 -3.96 -3.41
N ARG A 94 -16.52 -3.15 -4.43
CA ARG A 94 -15.56 -2.54 -5.37
C ARG A 94 -14.40 -1.83 -4.65
N LYS A 95 -14.67 -1.16 -3.52
CA LYS A 95 -13.62 -0.45 -2.75
C LYS A 95 -12.61 -1.42 -2.14
N ALA A 96 -13.04 -2.60 -1.72
CA ALA A 96 -12.14 -3.65 -1.24
C ALA A 96 -11.20 -4.15 -2.36
N PHE A 97 -11.72 -4.37 -3.58
CA PHE A 97 -10.91 -4.70 -4.76
C PHE A 97 -9.86 -3.60 -5.04
N GLU A 98 -10.28 -2.33 -5.07
CA GLU A 98 -9.38 -1.19 -5.29
C GLU A 98 -8.29 -1.13 -4.22
N THR A 99 -8.66 -1.32 -2.95
CA THR A 99 -7.74 -1.33 -1.82
C THR A 99 -6.70 -2.45 -1.95
N LEU A 100 -7.13 -3.67 -2.32
CA LEU A 100 -6.23 -4.81 -2.55
C LEU A 100 -5.29 -4.56 -3.74
N ALA A 101 -5.80 -4.03 -4.85
CA ALA A 101 -4.99 -3.72 -6.02
C ALA A 101 -3.89 -2.69 -5.72
N LEU A 102 -4.22 -1.62 -4.98
CA LEU A 102 -3.27 -0.57 -4.62
C LEU A 102 -2.26 -1.00 -3.56
N SER A 103 -2.68 -1.82 -2.59
CA SER A 103 -1.82 -2.29 -1.50
C SER A 103 -0.93 -3.48 -1.86
N GLY A 104 -1.09 -4.05 -3.06
CA GLY A 104 -0.34 -5.23 -3.49
C GLY A 104 -0.98 -6.57 -3.11
N GLY A 105 -2.22 -6.56 -2.59
CA GLY A 105 -2.93 -7.78 -2.22
C GLY A 105 -3.17 -8.78 -3.36
N PHE A 106 -3.00 -8.36 -4.61
CA PHE A 106 -3.13 -9.16 -5.82
C PHE A 106 -1.80 -9.40 -6.56
N ASP A 107 -0.66 -8.97 -6.01
CA ASP A 107 0.63 -9.05 -6.70
C ASP A 107 1.02 -10.51 -7.05
N SER A 108 0.58 -11.49 -6.24
CA SER A 108 0.79 -12.91 -6.50
C SER A 108 0.14 -13.44 -7.79
N PHE A 109 -0.82 -12.71 -8.37
CA PHE A 109 -1.43 -13.07 -9.65
C PHE A 109 -0.63 -12.60 -10.88
N GLY A 110 0.49 -11.88 -10.68
CA GLY A 110 1.36 -11.42 -11.77
C GLY A 110 0.77 -10.28 -12.61
N ILE A 111 -0.26 -9.60 -12.11
CA ILE A 111 -0.88 -8.43 -12.75
C ILE A 111 -0.28 -7.18 -12.12
N ARG A 112 0.24 -6.27 -12.94
CA ARG A 112 0.77 -5.00 -12.46
C ARG A 112 -0.36 -4.14 -11.89
N ARG A 113 -0.09 -3.47 -10.77
CA ARG A 113 -1.12 -2.70 -10.03
C ARG A 113 -1.79 -1.64 -10.88
N GLU A 114 -1.06 -0.95 -11.76
CA GLU A 114 -1.58 0.04 -12.70
C GLU A 114 -2.59 -0.54 -13.71
N GLN A 115 -2.49 -1.81 -14.06
CA GLN A 115 -3.39 -2.46 -15.01
C GLN A 115 -4.83 -2.54 -14.48
N PHE A 116 -5.01 -2.61 -13.15
CA PHE A 116 -6.35 -2.56 -12.56
C PHE A 116 -7.08 -1.24 -12.83
N PHE A 117 -6.32 -0.17 -13.07
CA PHE A 117 -6.83 1.19 -13.33
C PHE A 117 -6.78 1.56 -14.82
N GLY A 118 -6.23 0.69 -15.66
CA GLY A 118 -6.29 0.82 -17.12
C GLY A 118 -7.73 0.88 -17.62
N LYS A 119 -8.01 1.82 -18.53
CA LYS A 119 -9.36 2.07 -19.04
C LYS A 119 -9.57 1.40 -20.39
N ASN A 120 -10.75 0.84 -20.57
CA ASN A 120 -11.20 0.35 -21.87
C ASN A 120 -11.71 1.51 -22.77
N ASN A 121 -12.11 1.18 -24.00
CA ASN A 121 -12.63 2.16 -24.97
C ASN A 121 -13.92 2.88 -24.51
N LYS A 122 -14.59 2.37 -23.48
CA LYS A 122 -15.79 2.97 -22.87
C LYS A 122 -15.44 3.86 -21.67
N GLY A 123 -14.15 3.95 -21.29
CA GLY A 123 -13.68 4.71 -20.14
C GLY A 123 -13.83 4.00 -18.79
N GLU A 124 -14.28 2.72 -18.78
CA GLU A 124 -14.38 1.91 -17.57
C GLU A 124 -13.02 1.31 -17.24
N THR A 125 -12.66 1.25 -15.95
CA THR A 125 -11.42 0.60 -15.51
C THR A 125 -11.52 -0.93 -15.61
N PHE A 126 -10.37 -1.61 -15.69
CA PHE A 126 -10.35 -3.07 -15.61
C PHE A 126 -10.98 -3.56 -14.30
N LEU A 127 -10.76 -2.85 -13.21
CA LEU A 127 -11.35 -3.16 -11.92
C LEU A 127 -12.88 -3.12 -11.96
N ASP A 128 -13.49 -2.13 -12.64
CA ASP A 128 -14.94 -2.04 -12.81
C ASP A 128 -15.48 -3.22 -13.64
N THR A 129 -14.78 -3.57 -14.70
CA THR A 129 -15.17 -4.70 -15.57
C THR A 129 -15.00 -6.04 -14.88
N LEU A 130 -13.97 -6.19 -14.04
CA LEU A 130 -13.70 -7.39 -13.25
C LEU A 130 -14.79 -7.63 -12.20
N VAL A 131 -15.16 -6.58 -11.45
CA VAL A 131 -16.24 -6.68 -10.45
C VAL A 131 -17.56 -7.06 -11.10
N ARG A 132 -17.90 -6.44 -12.23
CA ARG A 132 -19.11 -6.76 -12.99
C ARG A 132 -19.08 -8.20 -13.53
N TYR A 133 -17.93 -8.64 -14.05
CA TYR A 133 -17.72 -10.02 -14.49
C TYR A 133 -18.04 -11.02 -13.38
N GLY A 134 -17.45 -10.86 -12.20
CA GLY A 134 -17.67 -11.79 -11.11
C GLY A 134 -19.11 -11.79 -10.60
N GLN A 135 -19.78 -10.63 -10.56
CA GLN A 135 -21.19 -10.53 -10.19
C GLN A 135 -22.10 -11.27 -11.20
N LEU A 136 -21.86 -11.07 -12.50
CA LEU A 136 -22.58 -11.78 -13.55
C LEU A 136 -22.34 -13.29 -13.46
N PHE A 137 -21.10 -13.71 -13.26
CA PHE A 137 -20.76 -15.13 -13.11
C PHE A 137 -21.53 -15.78 -11.96
N GLN A 138 -21.61 -15.14 -10.80
CA GLN A 138 -22.36 -15.67 -9.66
C GLN A 138 -23.88 -15.69 -9.93
N GLN A 139 -24.39 -14.66 -10.60
CA GLN A 139 -25.81 -14.62 -10.96
C GLN A 139 -26.19 -15.78 -11.89
N GLU A 140 -25.42 -16.02 -12.94
CA GLU A 140 -25.62 -17.14 -13.87
C GLU A 140 -25.56 -18.50 -13.16
N GLN A 141 -24.60 -18.68 -12.26
CA GLN A 141 -24.48 -19.88 -11.43
C GLN A 141 -25.73 -20.09 -10.55
N HIS A 142 -26.24 -19.04 -9.94
CA HIS A 142 -27.46 -19.10 -9.13
C HIS A 142 -28.69 -19.43 -9.98
N GLU A 143 -28.81 -18.85 -11.15
CA GLU A 143 -29.91 -19.11 -12.08
C GLU A 143 -29.87 -20.54 -12.61
N ALA A 144 -28.69 -21.03 -12.99
CA ALA A 144 -28.47 -22.42 -13.40
C ALA A 144 -28.82 -23.42 -12.30
N ALA A 145 -28.42 -23.14 -11.06
CA ALA A 145 -28.72 -23.99 -9.91
C ALA A 145 -30.24 -24.04 -9.55
N ASN A 146 -30.96 -22.96 -9.82
CA ASN A 146 -32.42 -22.85 -9.58
C ASN A 146 -33.29 -23.30 -10.74
N SER A 147 -32.71 -23.57 -11.92
CA SER A 147 -33.46 -24.06 -13.09
C SER A 147 -33.88 -25.51 -12.87
N LEU A 148 -35.18 -25.73 -12.73
CA LEU A 148 -35.81 -27.08 -12.61
C LEU A 148 -35.71 -27.92 -13.90
N PHE A 149 -35.36 -27.27 -15.03
CA PHE A 149 -35.17 -27.90 -16.32
C PHE A 149 -33.71 -27.79 -16.69
N GLY A 150 -32.87 -28.75 -16.36
CA GLY A 150 -31.45 -28.84 -16.62
C GLY A 150 -31.03 -28.76 -18.09
N GLY A 151 -31.37 -27.67 -18.76
CA GLY A 151 -31.21 -27.50 -20.21
C GLY A 151 -30.88 -26.08 -20.70
N THR A 152 -30.53 -25.16 -19.81
CA THR A 152 -29.87 -23.94 -20.30
C THR A 152 -28.40 -24.24 -20.47
N GLU A 153 -27.90 -24.21 -21.73
CA GLU A 153 -26.46 -24.18 -22.00
C GLU A 153 -25.86 -23.11 -21.11
N ALA A 154 -24.86 -23.49 -20.28
CA ALA A 154 -24.15 -22.54 -19.44
C ALA A 154 -23.58 -21.46 -20.38
N ILE A 155 -24.04 -20.23 -20.24
CA ILE A 155 -23.53 -19.11 -21.03
C ILE A 155 -22.08 -18.94 -20.55
N GLU A 156 -21.15 -19.20 -21.44
CA GLU A 156 -19.71 -19.01 -21.16
C GLU A 156 -19.45 -17.51 -21.07
N ILE A 157 -19.39 -16.97 -19.86
CA ILE A 157 -19.06 -15.57 -19.64
C ILE A 157 -17.58 -15.39 -19.92
N ALA A 158 -17.24 -14.70 -21.00
CA ALA A 158 -15.86 -14.42 -21.37
C ALA A 158 -15.20 -13.54 -20.31
N THR A 159 -13.99 -13.93 -19.86
CA THR A 159 -13.16 -13.14 -18.95
C THR A 159 -12.78 -11.80 -19.60
N PRO A 160 -12.88 -10.67 -18.87
CA PRO A 160 -12.47 -9.38 -19.42
C PRO A 160 -10.96 -9.36 -19.69
N PRO A 161 -10.51 -8.77 -20.81
CA PRO A 161 -9.09 -8.69 -21.12
C PRO A 161 -8.39 -7.78 -20.12
N ILE A 162 -7.20 -8.19 -19.67
CA ILE A 162 -6.33 -7.36 -18.84
C ILE A 162 -5.73 -6.27 -19.74
N PRO A 163 -5.98 -4.98 -19.47
CA PRO A 163 -5.47 -3.92 -20.33
C PRO A 163 -3.97 -3.76 -20.20
N ASP A 164 -3.35 -3.28 -21.27
CA ASP A 164 -2.04 -2.67 -21.10
C ASP A 164 -2.20 -1.28 -20.46
N ALA A 165 -1.28 -0.92 -19.57
CA ALA A 165 -1.31 0.34 -18.84
C ALA A 165 0.10 0.89 -18.72
N GLU A 166 0.22 2.21 -18.78
CA GLU A 166 1.47 2.89 -18.51
C GLU A 166 1.97 2.55 -17.10
N SER A 167 3.24 2.16 -17.00
CA SER A 167 3.82 1.76 -15.72
C SER A 167 3.93 2.96 -14.79
N TRP A 168 3.47 2.80 -13.56
CA TRP A 168 3.73 3.81 -12.53
C TRP A 168 5.23 3.86 -12.23
N SER A 169 5.71 5.05 -11.90
CA SER A 169 7.04 5.17 -11.32
C SER A 169 7.12 4.43 -9.99
N THR A 170 8.32 4.01 -9.59
CA THR A 170 8.55 3.35 -8.29
C THR A 170 7.98 4.20 -7.15
N ILE A 171 8.25 5.51 -7.17
CA ILE A 171 7.77 6.47 -6.16
C ILE A 171 6.24 6.53 -6.13
N GLU A 172 5.59 6.60 -7.29
CA GLU A 172 4.13 6.65 -7.37
C GLU A 172 3.50 5.38 -6.78
N ARG A 173 4.03 4.21 -7.14
CA ARG A 173 3.56 2.92 -6.63
C ARG A 173 3.69 2.85 -5.11
N LEU A 174 4.85 3.23 -4.57
CA LEU A 174 5.13 3.22 -3.14
C LEU A 174 4.27 4.22 -2.37
N ASN A 175 4.03 5.41 -2.92
CA ASN A 175 3.14 6.40 -2.30
C ASN A 175 1.70 5.89 -2.22
N ARG A 176 1.17 5.25 -3.27
CA ARG A 176 -0.17 4.65 -3.27
C ARG A 176 -0.29 3.52 -2.25
N GLU A 177 0.76 2.70 -2.12
CA GLU A 177 0.84 1.66 -1.09
C GLU A 177 0.82 2.28 0.31
N ARG A 178 1.68 3.28 0.55
CA ARG A 178 1.78 3.98 1.84
C ARG A 178 0.47 4.66 2.28
N GLU A 179 -0.29 5.23 1.34
CA GLU A 179 -1.59 5.85 1.65
C GLU A 179 -2.58 4.85 2.30
N LEU A 180 -2.50 3.58 1.93
CA LEU A 180 -3.38 2.52 2.41
C LEU A 180 -2.81 1.73 3.58
N VAL A 181 -1.53 1.45 3.54
CA VAL A 181 -0.84 0.63 4.55
C VAL A 181 -0.23 1.48 5.65
N GLY A 182 0.06 2.75 5.35
CA GLY A 182 0.64 3.71 6.28
C GLY A 182 2.17 3.72 6.29
N ILE A 183 2.80 2.73 5.67
CA ILE A 183 4.25 2.53 5.59
C ILE A 183 4.64 2.04 4.19
N TYR A 184 5.90 2.14 3.85
CA TYR A 184 6.47 1.50 2.67
C TYR A 184 6.77 0.03 2.98
N LEU A 185 6.14 -0.91 2.28
CA LEU A 185 6.32 -2.35 2.47
C LEU A 185 7.15 -3.00 1.37
N SER A 186 6.88 -2.63 0.11
CA SER A 186 7.49 -3.30 -1.05
C SER A 186 8.95 -2.94 -1.22
N ALA A 187 9.32 -1.68 -0.96
CA ALA A 187 10.66 -1.12 -1.05
C ALA A 187 10.65 0.28 -0.41
N HIS A 188 11.82 0.79 -0.04
CA HIS A 188 11.93 2.19 0.39
C HIS A 188 12.23 3.08 -0.83
N PRO A 189 11.59 4.26 -0.98
CA PRO A 189 11.84 5.15 -2.12
C PRO A 189 13.30 5.61 -2.26
N LEU A 190 14.07 5.55 -1.18
CA LEU A 190 15.49 5.90 -1.15
C LEU A 190 16.43 4.72 -1.42
N ASP A 191 15.92 3.50 -1.67
CA ASP A 191 16.78 2.32 -1.87
C ASP A 191 17.77 2.52 -3.03
N GLU A 192 17.32 3.15 -4.11
CA GLU A 192 18.17 3.47 -5.27
C GLU A 192 19.27 4.51 -4.94
N TYR A 193 19.07 5.32 -3.89
CA TYR A 193 19.97 6.38 -3.45
C TYR A 193 20.79 5.99 -2.22
N SER A 194 20.65 4.77 -1.71
CA SER A 194 21.27 4.32 -0.46
C SER A 194 22.79 4.54 -0.42
N ILE A 195 23.50 4.24 -1.51
CA ILE A 195 24.95 4.44 -1.62
C ILE A 195 25.30 5.91 -1.51
N ILE A 196 24.55 6.79 -2.19
CA ILE A 196 24.77 8.24 -2.19
C ILE A 196 24.53 8.81 -0.80
N LEU A 197 23.41 8.43 -0.17
CA LEU A 197 23.05 8.88 1.16
C LEU A 197 24.10 8.45 2.19
N ASN A 198 24.51 7.19 2.20
CA ASN A 198 25.52 6.68 3.12
C ASN A 198 26.92 7.30 2.90
N SER A 199 27.23 7.75 1.68
CA SER A 199 28.55 8.29 1.35
C SER A 199 28.65 9.80 1.54
N LEU A 200 27.56 10.55 1.33
CA LEU A 200 27.58 12.02 1.33
C LEU A 200 26.89 12.62 2.55
N CYS A 201 25.92 11.93 3.16
CA CYS A 201 25.21 12.47 4.31
C CYS A 201 25.94 12.11 5.61
N ASN A 202 25.98 13.06 6.53
CA ASN A 202 26.57 12.90 7.85
C ASN A 202 25.54 13.04 8.98
N THR A 203 24.29 13.21 8.62
CA THR A 203 23.19 13.49 9.56
C THR A 203 21.93 12.78 9.07
N HIS A 204 21.20 12.17 9.99
CA HIS A 204 19.90 11.56 9.71
C HIS A 204 18.75 12.52 9.99
N CYS A 205 17.63 12.33 9.28
CA CYS A 205 16.44 13.17 9.47
C CYS A 205 15.88 13.13 10.89
N SER A 206 16.01 11.99 11.58
CA SER A 206 15.64 11.81 12.99
C SER A 206 16.42 12.70 13.96
N GLU A 207 17.65 13.09 13.60
CA GLU A 207 18.52 13.95 14.43
C GLU A 207 18.15 15.44 14.36
N LEU A 208 17.30 15.86 13.39
CA LEU A 208 16.95 17.29 13.19
C LEU A 208 16.30 17.94 14.43
N GLY A 209 15.71 17.15 15.33
CA GLY A 209 15.18 17.63 16.61
C GLY A 209 16.21 17.81 17.71
N ASP A 210 17.40 17.21 17.58
CA ASP A 210 18.44 17.22 18.59
C ASP A 210 19.48 18.32 18.35
N LYS A 211 19.26 19.46 19.00
CA LYS A 211 20.18 20.62 18.90
C LYS A 211 21.58 20.34 19.44
N GLN A 212 21.73 19.39 20.36
CA GLN A 212 23.04 19.09 20.97
C GLN A 212 23.89 18.26 20.02
N GLU A 213 23.28 17.31 19.31
CA GLU A 213 23.98 16.53 18.29
C GLU A 213 24.32 17.37 17.08
N LEU A 214 23.38 18.20 16.60
CA LEU A 214 23.62 19.09 15.46
C LEU A 214 24.75 20.12 15.74
N ALA A 215 24.82 20.64 16.96
CA ALA A 215 25.85 21.64 17.34
C ALA A 215 27.28 21.05 17.39
N LYS A 216 27.45 19.74 17.37
CA LYS A 216 28.76 19.08 17.31
C LYS A 216 29.31 18.97 15.88
N LYS A 217 28.47 19.17 14.88
CA LYS A 217 28.80 19.03 13.46
C LYS A 217 29.15 20.40 12.89
N GLU A 218 30.27 20.49 12.16
CA GLU A 218 30.70 21.70 11.49
C GLU A 218 29.76 22.05 10.33
N ASP A 219 29.42 21.02 9.53
CA ASP A 219 28.43 21.10 8.47
C ASP A 219 27.40 19.97 8.63
N VAL A 220 26.13 20.26 8.35
CA VAL A 220 25.04 19.30 8.36
C VAL A 220 24.67 18.98 6.92
N VAL A 221 24.96 17.75 6.50
CA VAL A 221 24.58 17.23 5.19
C VAL A 221 23.59 16.09 5.40
N LEU A 222 22.38 16.30 4.93
CA LEU A 222 21.33 15.30 5.02
C LEU A 222 20.65 15.10 3.67
N GLY A 223 20.11 13.92 3.46
CA GLY A 223 19.36 13.58 2.27
C GLY A 223 18.09 12.81 2.67
N GLY A 224 17.03 13.05 1.93
CA GLY A 224 15.76 12.43 2.23
C GLY A 224 14.69 12.77 1.21
N ILE A 225 13.50 12.21 1.40
CA ILE A 225 12.31 12.49 0.60
C ILE A 225 11.51 13.58 1.27
N ILE A 226 11.03 14.54 0.48
CA ILE A 226 10.08 15.54 0.95
C ILE A 226 8.72 14.89 1.08
N THR A 227 8.26 14.71 2.32
CA THR A 227 6.95 14.11 2.62
C THR A 227 5.88 15.15 2.96
N GLY A 228 6.27 16.39 3.18
CA GLY A 228 5.34 17.46 3.46
C GLY A 228 5.97 18.85 3.29
N VAL A 229 5.17 19.77 2.74
CA VAL A 229 5.55 21.18 2.63
C VAL A 229 4.39 22.04 3.15
N ARG A 230 4.69 22.91 4.11
CA ARG A 230 3.70 23.83 4.68
C ARG A 230 4.25 25.26 4.64
N SER A 231 3.51 26.18 4.06
CA SER A 231 3.86 27.59 4.07
C SER A 231 3.08 28.37 5.12
N LYS A 232 3.72 29.29 5.81
CA LYS A 232 3.13 30.19 6.79
C LYS A 232 3.74 31.58 6.67
N PHE A 233 3.12 32.55 7.31
CA PHE A 233 3.70 33.86 7.52
C PHE A 233 4.14 33.99 8.98
N THR A 234 5.34 34.54 9.18
CA THR A 234 5.85 34.89 10.51
C THR A 234 5.01 36.02 11.12
N LYS A 235 5.13 36.24 12.43
CA LYS A 235 4.48 37.37 13.12
C LYS A 235 4.86 38.73 12.52
N THR A 236 6.00 38.82 11.83
CA THR A 236 6.49 40.01 11.14
C THR A 236 6.04 40.09 9.67
N GLY A 237 5.14 39.20 9.23
CA GLY A 237 4.61 39.19 7.85
C GLY A 237 5.54 38.60 6.79
N LYS A 238 6.71 38.07 7.18
CA LYS A 238 7.64 37.43 6.22
C LYS A 238 7.19 35.99 5.93
N PRO A 239 7.27 35.52 4.66
CA PRO A 239 6.94 34.15 4.33
C PRO A 239 7.98 33.18 4.91
N CYS A 240 7.52 32.03 5.38
CA CYS A 240 8.35 30.92 5.80
C CYS A 240 7.74 29.59 5.38
N GLY A 241 8.56 28.56 5.21
CA GLY A 241 8.15 27.21 4.88
C GLY A 241 8.68 26.22 5.89
N PHE A 242 7.89 25.19 6.12
CA PHE A 242 8.26 24.01 6.90
C PHE A 242 8.26 22.82 5.96
N VAL A 243 9.40 22.18 5.85
CA VAL A 243 9.62 21.04 4.95
C VAL A 243 9.89 19.82 5.80
N THR A 244 9.05 18.81 5.68
CA THR A 244 9.26 17.51 6.33
C THR A 244 10.08 16.65 5.38
N LEU A 245 11.23 16.20 5.86
CA LEU A 245 12.12 15.24 5.18
C LEU A 245 12.04 13.90 5.92
N GLU A 246 12.14 12.82 5.16
CA GLU A 246 12.15 11.45 5.67
C GLU A 246 13.29 10.68 5.01
N ASP A 247 14.08 9.96 5.80
CA ASP A 247 15.12 9.04 5.37
C ASP A 247 14.85 7.63 5.91
N PHE A 248 15.86 6.74 5.88
CA PHE A 248 15.73 5.37 6.39
C PHE A 248 15.56 5.29 7.92
N GLU A 249 16.00 6.32 8.66
CA GLU A 249 16.03 6.29 10.13
C GLU A 249 14.92 7.14 10.77
N GLY A 250 14.16 7.87 9.94
CA GLY A 250 13.02 8.62 10.44
C GLY A 250 12.74 9.90 9.68
N SER A 251 11.98 10.78 10.30
CA SER A 251 11.58 12.06 9.71
C SER A 251 11.94 13.23 10.59
N GLY A 252 12.24 14.36 9.94
CA GLY A 252 12.53 15.63 10.61
C GLY A 252 11.95 16.81 9.85
N GLU A 253 11.76 17.93 10.53
CA GLU A 253 11.22 19.15 9.94
C GLU A 253 12.28 20.23 9.86
N LEU A 254 12.47 20.80 8.67
CA LEU A 254 13.30 21.97 8.40
C LEU A 254 12.42 23.20 8.27
N ALA A 255 12.84 24.30 8.92
CA ALA A 255 12.20 25.59 8.76
C ALA A 255 13.05 26.51 7.87
N LEU A 256 12.48 26.96 6.77
CA LEU A 256 13.12 27.89 5.83
C LEU A 256 12.45 29.28 5.95
N PHE A 257 13.25 30.32 6.12
CA PHE A 257 12.74 31.67 6.36
C PHE A 257 13.16 32.64 5.25
N GLY A 258 12.29 33.61 4.95
CA GLY A 258 12.61 34.76 4.09
C GLY A 258 13.14 34.37 2.72
N GLU A 259 14.39 34.75 2.46
CA GLU A 259 15.05 34.52 1.14
C GLU A 259 15.27 33.04 0.83
N ASP A 260 15.62 32.24 1.81
CA ASP A 260 15.81 30.79 1.63
C ASP A 260 14.51 30.10 1.22
N TRP A 261 13.41 30.46 1.85
CA TRP A 261 12.09 29.97 1.43
C TRP A 261 11.74 30.43 0.01
N GLY A 262 12.02 31.71 -0.31
CA GLY A 262 11.81 32.25 -1.64
C GLY A 262 12.59 31.51 -2.74
N LYS A 263 13.83 31.13 -2.43
CA LYS A 263 14.74 30.42 -3.35
C LYS A 263 14.33 28.98 -3.61
N TRP A 264 13.93 28.26 -2.57
CA TRP A 264 13.76 26.82 -2.65
C TRP A 264 12.32 26.35 -2.85
N ARG A 265 11.30 27.16 -2.52
CA ARG A 265 9.88 26.80 -2.63
C ARG A 265 9.41 26.32 -4.01
N GLY A 266 10.12 26.70 -5.07
CA GLY A 266 9.77 26.32 -6.44
C GLY A 266 10.30 24.95 -6.88
N ILE A 267 11.14 24.33 -6.04
CA ILE A 267 11.74 23.02 -6.30
C ILE A 267 11.07 21.94 -5.42
N MET A 268 10.43 22.38 -4.35
CA MET A 268 9.69 21.56 -3.39
C MET A 268 8.20 21.50 -3.73
#